data_85ffa19333494ae36667fe7b2f80d40f
#
_entry.id   85ffa19333494ae36667fe7b2f80d40f
#
_cell.length_a   1.000
_cell.length_b   1.000
_cell.length_c   1.000
_cell.angle_alpha   90.00
_cell.angle_beta   90.00
_cell.angle_gamma   90.00
#
_symmetry.space_group_name_H-M   'P 1'
#
loop_
_entity.id
_entity.type
_entity.pdbx_description
1 polymer ?
#
loop_
_entity_poly.entity_id
_entity_poly.type
_entity_poly.pdbx_seq_one_letter_code
_entity_poly.pdbx_strand_id
1 'polypeptide(L)'
;MKSLISILILNSFVFSQTNFEKGMKFYDNRSDGANGIIAMDTNIDSAIFFFKNSDKNNFSSLMLLKSLYFKGEFVIQDLEIKKNIFEEAKILGKELIKEYPYDANIRYWYIVNLGSWGQSYGVLAAAKEGVADQIKFHSEKIIEFDPKCENGGGYFMLGVVHFRAPYIPFF
;
A
#
# COMPACT_ATOMS: atom_id res chain seq x y z
N MET A 1 45.14 46.26 25.81
CA MET A 1 44.83 44.84 25.44
C MET A 1 43.31 44.67 25.45
N LYS A 2 42.69 44.70 24.30
CA LYS A 2 41.22 44.45 24.15
C LYS A 2 41.04 43.01 23.69
N SER A 3 40.48 42.18 24.57
CA SER A 3 40.13 40.78 24.26
C SER A 3 38.89 40.75 23.41
N LEU A 4 38.99 40.26 22.16
CA LEU A 4 37.86 39.94 21.27
C LEU A 4 37.36 38.55 21.64
N ILE A 5 36.21 38.47 22.29
CA ILE A 5 35.48 37.21 22.49
C ILE A 5 34.70 36.97 21.22
N SER A 6 35.20 36.03 20.38
CA SER A 6 34.44 35.51 19.24
C SER A 6 33.36 34.56 19.75
N ILE A 7 32.11 34.99 19.71
CA ILE A 7 30.95 34.13 19.97
C ILE A 7 30.72 33.29 18.71
N LEU A 8 31.10 32.02 18.77
CA LEU A 8 30.73 31.03 17.75
C LEU A 8 29.23 30.70 17.95
N ILE A 9 28.38 31.28 17.13
CA ILE A 9 26.96 30.86 17.06
C ILE A 9 26.92 29.55 16.28
N LEU A 10 26.86 28.42 17.00
CA LEU A 10 26.54 27.13 16.42
C LEU A 10 25.07 27.18 16.01
N ASN A 11 24.79 27.44 14.72
CA ASN A 11 23.47 27.20 14.13
C ASN A 11 23.26 25.70 14.07
N SER A 12 22.65 25.12 15.09
CA SER A 12 22.07 23.78 15.01
C SER A 12 20.85 23.83 14.09
N PHE A 13 21.06 23.49 12.82
CA PHE A 13 19.97 23.16 11.91
C PHE A 13 19.27 21.92 12.46
N VAL A 14 18.21 22.12 13.20
CA VAL A 14 17.27 21.04 13.52
C VAL A 14 16.53 20.72 12.22
N PHE A 15 17.01 19.71 11.48
CA PHE A 15 16.25 19.15 10.37
C PHE A 15 14.96 18.54 10.95
N SER A 16 13.84 19.22 10.78
CA SER A 16 12.54 18.65 11.08
C SER A 16 12.26 17.52 10.10
N GLN A 17 12.02 16.31 10.61
CA GLN A 17 11.63 15.18 9.77
C GLN A 17 10.34 15.50 9.02
N THR A 18 10.32 15.18 7.71
CA THR A 18 9.14 15.29 6.87
C THR A 18 8.07 14.30 7.32
N ASN A 19 6.81 14.53 6.95
CA ASN A 19 5.75 13.56 7.22
C ASN A 19 6.04 12.21 6.56
N PHE A 20 6.63 12.21 5.36
CA PHE A 20 7.03 10.97 4.69
C PHE A 20 8.05 10.17 5.52
N GLU A 21 9.11 10.80 6.01
CA GLU A 21 10.13 10.14 6.85
C GLU A 21 9.54 9.61 8.16
N LYS A 22 8.64 10.35 8.79
CA LYS A 22 7.91 9.88 9.98
C LYS A 22 7.04 8.67 9.64
N GLY A 23 6.30 8.74 8.54
CA GLY A 23 5.50 7.63 8.04
C GLY A 23 6.31 6.38 7.80
N MET A 24 7.49 6.50 7.14
CA MET A 24 8.41 5.39 6.91
C MET A 24 8.90 4.78 8.21
N LYS A 25 9.31 5.59 9.19
CA LYS A 25 9.73 5.08 10.50
C LYS A 25 8.67 4.22 11.17
N PHE A 26 7.41 4.65 11.17
CA PHE A 26 6.31 3.88 11.73
C PHE A 26 5.99 2.64 10.89
N TYR A 27 6.04 2.75 9.56
CA TYR A 27 5.81 1.62 8.67
C TYR A 27 6.87 0.52 8.84
N ASP A 28 8.14 0.87 9.00
CA ASP A 28 9.23 -0.10 9.20
C ASP A 28 9.05 -0.88 10.52
N ASN A 29 8.47 -0.25 11.54
CA ASN A 29 8.18 -0.86 12.84
C ASN A 29 6.73 -1.40 12.94
N ARG A 30 6.00 -1.56 11.83
CA ARG A 30 4.58 -1.92 11.82
C ARG A 30 4.24 -3.27 12.43
N SER A 31 5.21 -4.17 12.52
CA SER A 31 5.06 -5.50 13.10
C SER A 31 5.56 -5.60 14.54
N ASP A 32 6.07 -4.51 15.14
CA ASP A 32 6.54 -4.53 16.51
C ASP A 32 5.40 -4.86 17.47
N GLY A 33 5.66 -5.78 18.39
CA GLY A 33 4.66 -6.25 19.34
C GLY A 33 3.61 -7.19 18.74
N ALA A 34 3.79 -7.70 17.51
CA ALA A 34 2.88 -8.65 16.89
C ALA A 34 2.82 -9.97 17.69
N ASN A 35 1.62 -10.55 17.76
CA ASN A 35 1.39 -11.88 18.29
C ASN A 35 1.03 -12.85 17.16
N GLY A 36 1.97 -13.67 16.75
CA GLY A 36 1.86 -14.50 15.55
C GLY A 36 1.72 -13.62 14.29
N ILE A 37 0.62 -13.81 13.55
CA ILE A 37 0.33 -13.03 12.35
C ILE A 37 -0.50 -11.75 12.62
N ILE A 38 -0.90 -11.50 13.87
CA ILE A 38 -1.70 -10.35 14.24
C ILE A 38 -0.79 -9.26 14.77
N ALA A 39 -0.74 -8.13 14.07
CA ALA A 39 0.04 -6.96 14.45
C ALA A 39 -0.80 -5.97 15.28
N MET A 40 -0.11 -5.10 16.02
CA MET A 40 -0.74 -3.98 16.73
C MET A 40 -1.05 -2.82 15.75
N ASP A 41 -2.09 -2.06 16.05
CA ASP A 41 -2.57 -0.96 15.20
C ASP A 41 -1.70 0.31 15.30
N THR A 42 -1.06 0.55 16.43
CA THR A 42 -0.41 1.83 16.79
C THR A 42 0.57 2.33 15.73
N ASN A 43 1.49 1.47 15.27
CA ASN A 43 2.51 1.88 14.32
C ASN A 43 1.92 2.05 12.92
N ILE A 44 1.05 1.12 12.47
CA ILE A 44 0.48 1.23 11.13
C ILE A 44 -0.50 2.39 11.00
N ASP A 45 -1.25 2.72 12.05
CA ASP A 45 -2.15 3.87 12.06
C ASP A 45 -1.38 5.18 12.02
N SER A 46 -0.27 5.25 12.76
CA SER A 46 0.65 6.39 12.68
C SER A 46 1.26 6.53 11.27
N ALA A 47 1.67 5.43 10.65
CA ALA A 47 2.21 5.44 9.28
C ALA A 47 1.16 5.96 8.28
N ILE A 48 -0.07 5.45 8.33
CA ILE A 48 -1.19 5.89 7.48
C ILE A 48 -1.46 7.39 7.68
N PHE A 49 -1.51 7.84 8.93
CA PHE A 49 -1.69 9.27 9.24
C PHE A 49 -0.63 10.14 8.59
N PHE A 50 0.65 9.78 8.74
CA PHE A 50 1.74 10.56 8.18
C PHE A 50 1.78 10.50 6.66
N PHE A 51 1.52 9.36 6.01
CA PHE A 51 1.46 9.29 4.55
C PHE A 51 0.29 10.08 3.97
N LYS A 52 -0.88 10.08 4.61
CA LYS A 52 -2.02 10.92 4.21
C LYS A 52 -1.73 12.42 4.29
N ASN A 53 -0.84 12.82 5.19
CA ASN A 53 -0.43 14.22 5.40
C ASN A 53 0.93 14.56 4.80
N SER A 54 1.50 13.68 3.97
CA SER A 54 2.72 13.94 3.19
C SER A 54 2.41 14.69 1.90
N ASP A 55 3.45 15.26 1.28
CA ASP A 55 3.34 15.77 -0.08
C ASP A 55 2.89 14.65 -1.02
N LYS A 56 1.87 14.94 -1.84
CA LYS A 56 1.35 13.97 -2.80
C LYS A 56 2.37 13.70 -3.89
N ASN A 57 2.88 12.50 -3.92
CA ASN A 57 3.73 11.96 -4.97
C ASN A 57 3.56 10.44 -5.04
N ASN A 58 4.16 9.78 -6.04
CA ASN A 58 4.03 8.34 -6.21
C ASN A 58 4.54 7.54 -5.01
N PHE A 59 5.61 7.99 -4.32
CA PHE A 59 6.18 7.27 -3.17
C PHE A 59 5.26 7.31 -1.95
N SER A 60 4.76 8.48 -1.56
CA SER A 60 3.85 8.61 -0.42
C SER A 60 2.53 7.87 -0.69
N SER A 61 2.03 7.94 -1.91
CA SER A 61 0.82 7.26 -2.36
C SER A 61 0.98 5.73 -2.36
N LEU A 62 2.12 5.24 -2.85
CA LEU A 62 2.47 3.82 -2.80
C LEU A 62 2.54 3.31 -1.36
N MET A 63 3.22 4.06 -0.48
CA MET A 63 3.35 3.67 0.93
C MET A 63 2.00 3.68 1.65
N LEU A 64 1.08 4.57 1.27
CA LEU A 64 -0.29 4.55 1.77
C LEU A 64 -1.05 3.27 1.34
N LEU A 65 -0.96 2.86 0.06
CA LEU A 65 -1.55 1.59 -0.40
C LEU A 65 -0.99 0.37 0.34
N LYS A 66 0.33 0.33 0.54
CA LYS A 66 1.00 -0.73 1.32
C LYS A 66 0.52 -0.75 2.77
N SER A 67 0.35 0.42 3.36
CA SER A 67 -0.10 0.55 4.77
C SER A 67 -1.55 0.13 4.95
N LEU A 68 -2.44 0.47 4.03
CA LEU A 68 -3.83 0.05 4.04
C LEU A 68 -3.94 -1.48 3.91
N TYR A 69 -3.17 -2.08 3.00
CA TYR A 69 -3.08 -3.54 2.89
C TYR A 69 -2.65 -4.18 4.21
N PHE A 70 -1.54 -3.70 4.78
CA PHE A 70 -1.02 -4.25 6.04
C PHE A 70 -2.05 -4.14 7.17
N LYS A 71 -2.71 -2.99 7.31
CA LYS A 71 -3.75 -2.78 8.32
C LYS A 71 -4.92 -3.75 8.13
N GLY A 72 -5.45 -3.84 6.91
CA GLY A 72 -6.58 -4.73 6.61
C GLY A 72 -6.25 -6.20 6.80
N GLU A 73 -5.05 -6.64 6.45
CA GLU A 73 -4.69 -8.06 6.48
C GLU A 73 -4.21 -8.53 7.85
N PHE A 74 -3.37 -7.74 8.53
CA PHE A 74 -2.66 -8.20 9.72
C PHE A 74 -3.11 -7.56 11.04
N VAL A 75 -3.91 -6.50 11.01
CA VAL A 75 -4.36 -5.80 12.23
C VAL A 75 -5.84 -6.02 12.48
N ILE A 76 -6.67 -5.81 11.47
CA ILE A 76 -8.12 -5.81 11.63
C ILE A 76 -8.66 -7.24 11.57
N GLN A 77 -9.38 -7.63 12.63
CA GLN A 77 -10.07 -8.92 12.70
C GLN A 77 -11.56 -8.81 12.36
N ASP A 78 -12.17 -7.65 12.59
CA ASP A 78 -13.57 -7.39 12.26
C ASP A 78 -13.75 -7.29 10.74
N LEU A 79 -14.67 -8.09 10.19
CA LEU A 79 -14.89 -8.19 8.74
C LEU A 79 -15.45 -6.89 8.14
N GLU A 80 -16.33 -6.19 8.85
CA GLU A 80 -16.92 -4.95 8.30
C GLU A 80 -15.91 -3.82 8.29
N ILE A 81 -15.06 -3.73 9.31
CA ILE A 81 -13.94 -2.76 9.32
C ILE A 81 -12.94 -3.11 8.21
N LYS A 82 -12.62 -4.39 8.04
CA LYS A 82 -11.73 -4.89 6.97
C LYS A 82 -12.26 -4.52 5.58
N LYS A 83 -13.55 -4.70 5.32
CA LYS A 83 -14.20 -4.28 4.07
C LYS A 83 -14.00 -2.80 3.78
N ASN A 84 -14.22 -1.94 4.79
CA ASN A 84 -14.07 -0.49 4.63
C ASN A 84 -12.64 -0.10 4.28
N ILE A 85 -11.63 -0.74 4.90
CA ILE A 85 -10.21 -0.47 4.60
C ILE A 85 -9.87 -0.87 3.15
N PHE A 86 -10.30 -2.06 2.72
CA PHE A 86 -10.03 -2.50 1.35
C PHE A 86 -10.85 -1.74 0.30
N GLU A 87 -12.05 -1.25 0.64
CA GLU A 87 -12.79 -0.32 -0.22
C GLU A 87 -12.03 1.00 -0.40
N GLU A 88 -11.52 1.60 0.70
CA GLU A 88 -10.67 2.79 0.64
C GLU A 88 -9.43 2.55 -0.24
N ALA A 89 -8.73 1.43 -0.04
CA ALA A 89 -7.54 1.08 -0.79
C ALA A 89 -7.82 0.83 -2.28
N LYS A 90 -8.96 0.19 -2.61
CA LYS A 90 -9.41 -0.04 -3.99
C LYS A 90 -9.68 1.29 -4.71
N ILE A 91 -10.40 2.20 -4.06
CA ILE A 91 -10.72 3.53 -4.62
C ILE A 91 -9.42 4.31 -4.84
N LEU A 92 -8.58 4.42 -3.82
CA LEU A 92 -7.28 5.10 -3.91
C LEU A 92 -6.42 4.53 -5.04
N GLY A 93 -6.31 3.20 -5.13
CA GLY A 93 -5.50 2.54 -6.16
C GLY A 93 -6.01 2.81 -7.58
N LYS A 94 -7.34 2.85 -7.79
CA LYS A 94 -7.95 3.24 -9.08
C LYS A 94 -7.58 4.68 -9.48
N GLU A 95 -7.54 5.59 -8.54
CA GLU A 95 -7.15 6.99 -8.79
C GLU A 95 -5.67 7.09 -9.10
N LEU A 96 -4.81 6.42 -8.33
CA LEU A 96 -3.37 6.45 -8.51
C LEU A 96 -2.92 5.84 -9.84
N ILE A 97 -3.58 4.80 -10.34
CA ILE A 97 -3.29 4.24 -11.66
C ILE A 97 -3.58 5.26 -12.78
N LYS A 98 -4.56 6.14 -12.62
CA LYS A 98 -4.83 7.22 -13.59
C LYS A 98 -3.76 8.31 -13.52
N GLU A 99 -3.29 8.63 -12.32
CA GLU A 99 -2.27 9.65 -12.09
C GLU A 99 -0.86 9.15 -12.48
N TYR A 100 -0.57 7.87 -12.20
CA TYR A 100 0.72 7.23 -12.47
C TYR A 100 0.54 5.97 -13.36
N PRO A 101 0.15 6.13 -14.65
CA PRO A 101 -0.32 5.02 -15.48
C PRO A 101 0.75 3.97 -15.83
N TYR A 102 2.03 4.31 -15.70
CA TYR A 102 3.17 3.43 -15.99
C TYR A 102 3.91 2.95 -14.74
N ASP A 103 3.46 3.31 -13.53
CA ASP A 103 4.08 2.85 -12.30
C ASP A 103 3.64 1.42 -11.97
N ALA A 104 4.57 0.47 -12.14
CA ALA A 104 4.33 -0.95 -11.90
C ALA A 104 4.05 -1.25 -10.41
N ASN A 105 4.70 -0.53 -9.47
CA ASN A 105 4.52 -0.75 -8.03
C ASN A 105 3.13 -0.30 -7.56
N ILE A 106 2.68 0.88 -7.98
CA ILE A 106 1.32 1.36 -7.69
C ILE A 106 0.30 0.37 -8.24
N ARG A 107 0.49 -0.08 -9.48
CA ARG A 107 -0.39 -1.05 -10.14
C ARG A 107 -0.42 -2.38 -9.41
N TYR A 108 0.73 -2.88 -8.94
CA TYR A 108 0.83 -4.09 -8.16
C TYR A 108 0.07 -3.98 -6.83
N TRP A 109 0.32 -2.93 -6.06
CA TRP A 109 -0.35 -2.75 -4.77
C TRP A 109 -1.84 -2.43 -4.89
N TYR A 110 -2.27 -1.87 -6.02
CA TYR A 110 -3.69 -1.80 -6.35
C TYR A 110 -4.31 -3.20 -6.45
N ILE A 111 -3.75 -4.10 -7.26
CA ILE A 111 -4.35 -5.43 -7.46
C ILE A 111 -4.23 -6.33 -6.24
N VAL A 112 -3.22 -6.15 -5.39
CA VAL A 112 -3.12 -6.81 -4.08
C VAL A 112 -4.30 -6.39 -3.19
N ASN A 113 -4.56 -5.09 -3.06
CA ASN A 113 -5.70 -4.57 -2.30
C ASN A 113 -7.05 -4.98 -2.93
N LEU A 114 -7.16 -4.97 -4.25
CA LEU A 114 -8.36 -5.42 -4.97
C LEU A 114 -8.67 -6.90 -4.72
N GLY A 115 -7.64 -7.75 -4.67
CA GLY A 115 -7.77 -9.17 -4.31
C GLY A 115 -8.28 -9.35 -2.88
N SER A 116 -7.73 -8.62 -1.92
CA SER A 116 -8.17 -8.63 -0.51
C SER A 116 -9.58 -8.06 -0.35
N TRP A 117 -9.94 -7.03 -1.13
CA TRP A 117 -11.31 -6.54 -1.23
C TRP A 117 -12.26 -7.66 -1.69
N GLY A 118 -11.92 -8.35 -2.78
CA GLY A 118 -12.73 -9.46 -3.30
C GLY A 118 -12.92 -10.59 -2.29
N GLN A 119 -11.87 -10.94 -1.53
CA GLN A 119 -11.95 -11.94 -0.45
C GLN A 119 -12.89 -11.47 0.67
N SER A 120 -12.83 -10.20 1.06
CA SER A 120 -13.63 -9.64 2.16
C SER A 120 -15.11 -9.51 1.79
N TYR A 121 -15.44 -9.15 0.55
CA TYR A 121 -16.82 -8.99 0.06
C TYR A 121 -17.42 -10.29 -0.46
N GLY A 122 -16.61 -11.29 -0.76
CA GLY A 122 -17.01 -12.62 -1.21
C GLY A 122 -17.09 -12.76 -2.73
N VAL A 123 -17.21 -14.03 -3.18
CA VAL A 123 -17.07 -14.42 -4.60
C VAL A 123 -18.06 -13.71 -5.52
N LEU A 124 -19.31 -13.55 -5.09
CA LEU A 124 -20.35 -12.91 -5.92
C LEU A 124 -20.07 -11.42 -6.15
N ALA A 125 -19.63 -10.71 -5.11
CA ALA A 125 -19.25 -9.31 -5.23
C ALA A 125 -17.99 -9.16 -6.10
N ALA A 126 -16.99 -10.01 -5.90
CA ALA A 126 -15.77 -10.04 -6.68
C ALA A 126 -16.04 -10.30 -8.18
N ALA A 127 -16.93 -11.25 -8.49
CA ALA A 127 -17.34 -11.55 -9.87
C ALA A 127 -18.07 -10.38 -10.52
N LYS A 128 -19.01 -9.75 -9.80
CA LYS A 128 -19.75 -8.57 -10.28
C LYS A 128 -18.84 -7.36 -10.55
N GLU A 129 -17.83 -7.16 -9.75
CA GLU A 129 -16.82 -6.09 -9.93
C GLU A 129 -15.78 -6.45 -11.00
N GLY A 130 -15.76 -7.70 -11.51
CA GLY A 130 -14.75 -8.17 -12.48
C GLY A 130 -13.32 -8.22 -11.90
N VAL A 131 -13.18 -8.58 -10.63
CA VAL A 131 -11.90 -8.58 -9.91
C VAL A 131 -10.86 -9.43 -10.61
N ALA A 132 -11.21 -10.64 -11.07
CA ALA A 132 -10.29 -11.54 -11.74
C ALA A 132 -9.74 -10.93 -13.05
N ASP A 133 -10.60 -10.35 -13.87
CA ASP A 133 -10.21 -9.72 -15.13
C ASP A 133 -9.34 -8.49 -14.89
N GLN A 134 -9.66 -7.69 -13.88
CA GLN A 134 -8.83 -6.54 -13.50
C GLN A 134 -7.45 -6.98 -13.02
N ILE A 135 -7.37 -8.00 -12.14
CA ILE A 135 -6.08 -8.52 -11.68
C ILE A 135 -5.27 -9.07 -12.86
N LYS A 136 -5.88 -9.85 -13.75
CA LYS A 136 -5.22 -10.36 -14.95
C LYS A 136 -4.65 -9.23 -15.81
N PHE A 137 -5.49 -8.27 -16.20
CA PHE A 137 -5.10 -7.13 -17.03
C PHE A 137 -3.94 -6.32 -16.41
N HIS A 138 -4.06 -6.00 -15.12
CA HIS A 138 -3.01 -5.23 -14.45
C HIS A 138 -1.73 -6.04 -14.24
N SER A 139 -1.81 -7.36 -14.00
CA SER A 139 -0.63 -8.23 -13.91
C SER A 139 0.15 -8.27 -15.22
N GLU A 140 -0.54 -8.37 -16.36
CA GLU A 140 0.06 -8.30 -17.68
C GLU A 140 0.78 -6.96 -17.91
N LYS A 141 0.15 -5.85 -17.49
CA LYS A 141 0.76 -4.50 -17.54
C LYS A 141 1.96 -4.34 -16.60
N ILE A 142 1.93 -4.95 -15.42
CA ILE A 142 3.09 -4.95 -14.51
C ILE A 142 4.27 -5.67 -15.17
N ILE A 143 4.03 -6.84 -15.77
CA ILE A 143 5.06 -7.61 -16.46
C ILE A 143 5.63 -6.83 -17.66
N GLU A 144 4.78 -6.10 -18.40
CA GLU A 144 5.18 -5.26 -19.51
C GLU A 144 6.09 -4.10 -19.07
N PHE A 145 5.74 -3.41 -17.97
CA PHE A 145 6.43 -2.20 -17.51
C PHE A 145 7.68 -2.51 -16.69
N ASP A 146 7.59 -3.47 -15.77
CA ASP A 146 8.68 -3.95 -14.94
C ASP A 146 8.47 -5.41 -14.54
N PRO A 147 9.04 -6.38 -15.28
CA PRO A 147 8.89 -7.80 -14.98
C PRO A 147 9.52 -8.21 -13.63
N LYS A 148 10.36 -7.34 -13.03
CA LYS A 148 10.97 -7.57 -11.70
C LYS A 148 10.23 -6.88 -10.56
N CYS A 149 9.19 -6.11 -10.85
CA CYS A 149 8.37 -5.43 -9.84
C CYS A 149 7.97 -6.40 -8.71
N GLU A 150 8.24 -6.02 -7.47
CA GLU A 150 7.95 -6.82 -6.27
C GLU A 150 8.41 -8.30 -6.42
N ASN A 151 9.64 -8.48 -6.90
CA ASN A 151 10.28 -9.80 -7.14
C ASN A 151 9.48 -10.72 -8.08
N GLY A 152 8.92 -10.19 -9.15
CA GLY A 152 8.10 -10.93 -10.10
C GLY A 152 6.62 -11.00 -9.69
N GLY A 153 6.16 -10.02 -8.91
CA GLY A 153 4.79 -9.94 -8.39
C GLY A 153 3.71 -10.00 -9.48
N GLY A 154 3.98 -9.44 -10.68
CA GLY A 154 3.05 -9.55 -11.81
C GLY A 154 2.79 -11.00 -12.22
N TYR A 155 3.82 -11.82 -12.32
CA TYR A 155 3.69 -13.26 -12.63
C TYR A 155 2.98 -14.02 -11.52
N PHE A 156 3.31 -13.69 -10.25
CA PHE A 156 2.65 -14.30 -9.11
C PHE A 156 1.14 -14.03 -9.11
N MET A 157 0.73 -12.78 -9.27
CA MET A 157 -0.69 -12.39 -9.27
C MET A 157 -1.45 -12.98 -10.47
N LEU A 158 -0.81 -13.07 -11.64
CA LEU A 158 -1.39 -13.76 -12.80
C LEU A 158 -1.63 -15.25 -12.51
N GLY A 159 -0.67 -15.91 -11.87
CA GLY A 159 -0.82 -17.30 -11.41
C GLY A 159 -1.94 -17.47 -10.38
N VAL A 160 -2.09 -16.54 -9.42
CA VAL A 160 -3.18 -16.56 -8.43
C VAL A 160 -4.54 -16.49 -9.11
N VAL A 161 -4.72 -15.65 -10.13
CA VAL A 161 -5.99 -15.55 -10.87
C VAL A 161 -6.29 -16.86 -11.58
N HIS A 162 -5.34 -17.42 -12.31
CA HIS A 162 -5.55 -18.69 -13.02
C HIS A 162 -5.88 -19.86 -12.10
N PHE A 163 -5.34 -19.85 -10.87
CA PHE A 163 -5.59 -20.92 -9.90
C PHE A 163 -6.91 -20.72 -9.12
N ARG A 164 -7.25 -19.47 -8.75
CA ARG A 164 -8.38 -19.19 -7.85
C ARG A 164 -9.65 -18.74 -8.54
N ALA A 165 -9.56 -18.17 -9.74
CA ALA A 165 -10.76 -17.78 -10.48
C ALA A 165 -11.52 -19.04 -10.91
N PRO A 166 -12.76 -19.25 -10.50
CA PRO A 166 -13.53 -20.37 -10.99
C PRO A 166 -13.69 -20.23 -12.50
N TYR A 167 -13.39 -21.29 -13.23
CA TYR A 167 -13.70 -21.37 -14.64
C TYR A 167 -15.25 -21.42 -14.74
N ILE A 168 -15.87 -20.27 -14.96
CA ILE A 168 -17.30 -20.21 -15.27
C ILE A 168 -17.39 -20.31 -16.77
N PRO A 169 -17.88 -21.44 -17.33
CA PRO A 169 -18.16 -21.51 -18.75
C PRO A 169 -19.18 -20.43 -19.09
N PHE A 170 -18.87 -19.56 -20.05
CA PHE A 170 -19.85 -18.64 -20.58
C PHE A 170 -20.96 -19.48 -21.25
N PHE A 171 -22.18 -19.28 -20.82
CA PHE A 171 -23.40 -19.79 -21.49
C PHE A 171 -23.66 -19.01 -22.77
#